data_88772ad1c173b33060e299b4c46ddd44
#
_entry.id   88772ad1c173b33060e299b4c46ddd44
#
_cell.length_a   1.000
_cell.length_b   1.000
_cell.length_c   1.000
_cell.angle_alpha   90.00
_cell.angle_beta   90.00
_cell.angle_gamma   90.00
#
_symmetry.space_group_name_H-M   'P 1'
#
loop_
_entity.id
_entity.type
_entity.pdbx_description
1 polymer ?
#
loop_
_entity_poly.entity_id
_entity_poly.type
_entity_poly.pdbx_seq_one_letter_code
_entity_poly.pdbx_strand_id
1 'polypeptide(L)'
;MAVTRRKVLVGALVGSGLTLGFLLRPRSYPLPLEPREGEFAFDAWLRIGTDGVVTVAVPQVEMGQGVTTLIPQIVAYELGADWRQVAVEPAPVSARYANLPLAAKWAPMWMPLAPSLADDTDGVLTRRWAEGHRFNATADGTSLAAYEAPARAAAASARAMLMQAAAARWDVVWEECEAHG
;
A
#
# COMPACT_ATOMS: atom_id res chain seq x y z
N MET A 1 13.65 10.63 49.45
CA MET A 1 12.20 10.61 49.12
C MET A 1 11.76 9.16 48.99
N ALA A 2 10.86 8.67 49.87
CA ALA A 2 10.37 7.30 49.79
C ALA A 2 9.36 7.17 48.61
N VAL A 3 9.63 6.28 47.68
CA VAL A 3 8.71 5.97 46.55
C VAL A 3 7.62 5.06 47.11
N THR A 4 6.37 5.55 47.15
CA THR A 4 5.22 4.80 47.63
C THR A 4 4.77 3.76 46.60
N ARG A 5 4.33 2.57 47.01
CA ARG A 5 3.78 1.51 46.11
C ARG A 5 2.76 2.04 45.11
N ARG A 6 1.91 2.99 45.52
CA ARG A 6 0.93 3.66 44.63
C ARG A 6 1.61 4.43 43.49
N LYS A 7 2.71 5.15 43.76
CA LYS A 7 3.46 5.90 42.73
C LYS A 7 4.13 4.96 41.71
N VAL A 8 4.62 3.79 42.20
CA VAL A 8 5.20 2.76 41.31
C VAL A 8 4.12 2.16 40.40
N LEU A 9 2.95 1.81 40.95
CA LEU A 9 1.84 1.26 40.15
C LEU A 9 1.30 2.27 39.12
N VAL A 10 1.13 3.53 39.51
CA VAL A 10 0.68 4.57 38.60
C VAL A 10 1.74 4.81 37.50
N GLY A 11 3.03 4.87 37.88
CA GLY A 11 4.12 5.00 36.91
C GLY A 11 4.19 3.83 35.93
N ALA A 12 4.00 2.60 36.40
CA ALA A 12 3.96 1.40 35.56
C ALA A 12 2.76 1.42 34.59
N LEU A 13 1.56 1.80 35.06
CA LEU A 13 0.36 1.93 34.22
C LEU A 13 0.51 3.01 33.14
N VAL A 14 1.02 4.18 33.52
CA VAL A 14 1.27 5.27 32.56
C VAL A 14 2.36 4.87 31.57
N GLY A 15 3.45 4.28 32.04
CA GLY A 15 4.56 3.81 31.18
C GLY A 15 4.09 2.74 30.19
N SER A 16 3.33 1.74 30.65
CA SER A 16 2.79 0.70 29.76
C SER A 16 1.78 1.26 28.75
N GLY A 17 0.91 2.19 29.17
CA GLY A 17 -0.04 2.86 28.29
C GLY A 17 0.65 3.68 27.20
N LEU A 18 1.69 4.45 27.54
CA LEU A 18 2.48 5.21 26.59
C LEU A 18 3.25 4.30 25.63
N THR A 19 3.83 3.20 26.13
CA THR A 19 4.52 2.21 25.29
C THR A 19 3.55 1.56 24.32
N LEU A 20 2.36 1.16 24.78
CA LEU A 20 1.33 0.58 23.93
C LEU A 20 0.83 1.59 22.91
N GLY A 21 0.56 2.83 23.29
CA GLY A 21 0.17 3.90 22.39
C GLY A 21 1.22 4.19 21.32
N PHE A 22 2.51 4.19 21.67
CA PHE A 22 3.61 4.32 20.72
C PHE A 22 3.69 3.11 19.76
N LEU A 23 3.49 1.90 20.30
CA LEU A 23 3.48 0.68 19.52
C LEU A 23 2.26 0.62 18.55
N LEU A 24 1.13 1.14 18.92
CA LEU A 24 -0.08 1.15 18.09
C LEU A 24 -0.16 2.35 17.14
N ARG A 25 0.74 3.32 17.27
CA ARG A 25 0.74 4.51 16.41
C ARG A 25 0.88 4.10 14.94
N PRO A 26 -0.03 4.56 14.05
CA PRO A 26 0.11 4.37 12.61
C PRO A 26 1.45 4.95 12.12
N ARG A 27 2.16 4.21 11.30
CA ARG A 27 3.37 4.67 10.62
C ARG A 27 3.00 5.19 9.25
N SER A 28 3.51 6.36 8.89
CA SER A 28 3.48 6.86 7.53
C SER A 28 4.83 6.64 6.88
N TYR A 29 4.81 6.19 5.65
CA TYR A 29 6.02 6.02 4.85
C TYR A 29 5.96 6.95 3.64
N PRO A 30 7.09 7.49 3.20
CA PRO A 30 7.12 8.32 2.00
C PRO A 30 6.61 7.55 0.79
N LEU A 31 6.03 8.28 -0.14
CA LEU A 31 5.62 7.69 -1.42
C LEU A 31 6.88 7.32 -2.20
N PRO A 32 6.95 6.08 -2.71
CA PRO A 32 8.15 5.59 -3.36
C PRO A 32 8.27 6.01 -4.84
N LEU A 33 7.18 6.47 -5.44
CA LEU A 33 7.16 6.89 -6.84
C LEU A 33 7.43 8.39 -6.94
N GLU A 34 8.55 8.74 -7.57
CA GLU A 34 8.86 10.11 -7.93
C GLU A 34 8.37 10.37 -9.37
N PRO A 35 7.51 11.38 -9.59
CA PRO A 35 7.07 11.72 -10.95
C PRO A 35 8.25 12.28 -11.74
N ARG A 36 8.32 11.92 -13.03
CA ARG A 36 9.24 12.52 -13.98
C ARG A 36 8.65 13.83 -14.52
N GLU A 37 9.42 14.56 -15.32
CA GLU A 37 8.90 15.75 -16.00
C GLU A 37 7.69 15.38 -16.87
N GLY A 38 6.58 16.08 -16.66
CA GLY A 38 5.33 15.80 -17.37
C GLY A 38 4.52 14.62 -16.83
N GLU A 39 4.90 14.03 -15.69
CA GLU A 39 4.16 12.94 -15.04
C GLU A 39 3.58 13.40 -13.70
N PHE A 40 2.48 12.77 -13.29
CA PHE A 40 1.86 12.92 -11.98
C PHE A 40 1.78 11.57 -11.29
N ALA A 41 2.30 11.45 -10.07
CA ALA A 41 2.22 10.23 -9.29
C ALA A 41 0.93 10.19 -8.46
N PHE A 42 0.26 9.05 -8.49
CA PHE A 42 -0.93 8.77 -7.71
C PHE A 42 -0.64 7.61 -6.74
N ASP A 43 -0.50 7.95 -5.48
CA ASP A 43 -0.07 7.06 -4.40
C ASP A 43 1.27 6.34 -4.76
N ALA A 44 1.40 5.09 -4.35
CA ALA A 44 2.58 4.26 -4.60
C ALA A 44 2.47 3.39 -5.87
N TRP A 45 1.36 3.47 -6.61
CA TRP A 45 1.00 2.44 -7.59
C TRP A 45 1.06 2.86 -9.04
N LEU A 46 0.83 4.13 -9.35
CA LEU A 46 0.80 4.57 -10.73
C LEU A 46 1.27 6.00 -10.92
N ARG A 47 1.75 6.28 -12.11
CA ARG A 47 1.99 7.62 -12.65
C ARG A 47 1.22 7.78 -13.95
N ILE A 48 0.76 9.00 -14.20
CA ILE A 48 0.06 9.34 -15.43
C ILE A 48 0.80 10.49 -16.06
N GLY A 49 1.24 10.30 -17.32
CA GLY A 49 1.89 11.29 -18.11
C GLY A 49 0.91 12.25 -18.78
N THR A 50 1.38 13.44 -19.15
CA THR A 50 0.61 14.40 -19.97
C THR A 50 0.34 13.89 -21.39
N ASP A 51 1.06 12.85 -21.82
CA ASP A 51 0.86 12.10 -23.05
C ASP A 51 -0.24 11.03 -22.97
N GLY A 52 -0.85 10.85 -21.77
CA GLY A 52 -1.89 9.87 -21.49
C GLY A 52 -1.37 8.48 -21.13
N VAL A 53 -0.05 8.27 -21.07
CA VAL A 53 0.51 6.97 -20.66
C VAL A 53 0.34 6.78 -19.15
N VAL A 54 -0.23 5.63 -18.79
CA VAL A 54 -0.38 5.18 -17.39
C VAL A 54 0.73 4.18 -17.08
N THR A 55 1.69 4.58 -16.26
CA THR A 55 2.78 3.70 -15.82
C THR A 55 2.43 3.09 -14.46
N VAL A 56 2.31 1.76 -14.39
CA VAL A 56 1.97 1.01 -13.18
C VAL A 56 3.23 0.43 -12.56
N ALA A 57 3.44 0.70 -11.28
CA ALA A 57 4.54 0.15 -10.51
C ALA A 57 4.18 -1.22 -9.93
N VAL A 58 4.95 -2.25 -10.28
CA VAL A 58 4.74 -3.62 -9.81
C VAL A 58 5.86 -4.00 -8.83
N PRO A 59 5.54 -4.28 -7.56
CA PRO A 59 6.54 -4.45 -6.51
C PRO A 59 7.14 -5.85 -6.42
N GLN A 60 6.79 -6.76 -7.32
CA GLN A 60 7.28 -8.14 -7.31
C GLN A 60 7.82 -8.58 -8.65
N VAL A 61 8.74 -9.55 -8.59
CA VAL A 61 9.30 -10.20 -9.77
C VAL A 61 8.28 -11.17 -10.37
N GLU A 62 8.15 -11.16 -11.70
CA GLU A 62 7.36 -12.13 -12.43
C GLU A 62 8.08 -13.50 -12.44
N MET A 63 7.39 -14.52 -11.97
CA MET A 63 7.88 -15.90 -11.95
C MET A 63 6.85 -16.87 -12.57
N GLY A 64 5.98 -16.35 -13.42
CA GLY A 64 4.87 -17.08 -14.04
C GLY A 64 3.53 -16.94 -13.32
N GLN A 65 3.44 -16.13 -12.24
CA GLN A 65 2.20 -15.87 -11.51
C GLN A 65 1.35 -14.73 -12.12
N GLY A 66 1.82 -14.04 -13.15
CA GLY A 66 1.08 -13.05 -13.91
C GLY A 66 0.98 -11.67 -13.25
N VAL A 67 1.78 -11.38 -12.21
CA VAL A 67 1.67 -10.12 -11.44
C VAL A 67 1.94 -8.90 -12.30
N THR A 68 2.86 -8.97 -13.25
CA THR A 68 3.20 -7.89 -14.19
C THR A 68 2.14 -7.62 -15.25
N THR A 69 1.14 -8.49 -15.35
CA THR A 69 -0.03 -8.33 -16.22
C THR A 69 -1.28 -8.02 -15.43
N LEU A 70 -1.53 -8.79 -14.37
CA LEU A 70 -2.78 -8.68 -13.59
C LEU A 70 -2.91 -7.35 -12.85
N ILE A 71 -1.85 -6.87 -12.19
CA ILE A 71 -1.91 -5.58 -11.48
C ILE A 71 -2.15 -4.41 -12.44
N PRO A 72 -1.42 -4.27 -13.57
CA PRO A 72 -1.74 -3.26 -14.58
C PRO A 72 -3.15 -3.38 -15.18
N GLN A 73 -3.67 -4.58 -15.40
CA GLN A 73 -5.04 -4.76 -15.87
C GLN A 73 -6.07 -4.28 -14.86
N ILE A 74 -5.87 -4.56 -13.56
CA ILE A 74 -6.72 -4.07 -12.49
C ILE A 74 -6.71 -2.55 -12.43
N VAL A 75 -5.52 -1.93 -12.53
CA VAL A 75 -5.37 -0.48 -12.54
C VAL A 75 -6.05 0.13 -13.77
N ALA A 76 -5.83 -0.42 -14.96
CA ALA A 76 -6.43 0.06 -16.20
C ALA A 76 -7.96 -0.01 -16.14
N TYR A 77 -8.50 -1.15 -15.68
CA TYR A 77 -9.95 -1.34 -15.55
C TYR A 77 -10.56 -0.33 -14.57
N GLU A 78 -9.97 -0.18 -13.39
CA GLU A 78 -10.49 0.70 -12.35
C GLU A 78 -10.38 2.18 -12.73
N LEU A 79 -9.27 2.54 -13.41
CA LEU A 79 -9.04 3.91 -13.90
C LEU A 79 -9.93 4.25 -15.10
N GLY A 80 -10.36 3.26 -15.90
CA GLY A 80 -11.00 3.44 -17.19
C GLY A 80 -9.98 3.86 -18.27
N ALA A 81 -8.77 3.30 -18.24
CA ALA A 81 -7.70 3.65 -19.18
C ALA A 81 -7.62 2.66 -20.35
N ASP A 82 -7.25 3.18 -21.54
CA ASP A 82 -6.96 2.32 -22.68
C ASP A 82 -5.74 1.43 -22.37
N TRP A 83 -5.94 0.12 -22.43
CA TRP A 83 -4.88 -0.86 -22.17
C TRP A 83 -3.63 -0.64 -23.03
N ARG A 84 -3.76 -0.12 -24.24
CA ARG A 84 -2.65 0.18 -25.14
C ARG A 84 -1.75 1.31 -24.65
N GLN A 85 -2.24 2.12 -23.72
CA GLN A 85 -1.51 3.22 -23.07
C GLN A 85 -0.98 2.86 -21.70
N VAL A 86 -1.07 1.58 -21.29
CA VAL A 86 -0.56 1.13 -19.99
C VAL A 86 0.85 0.58 -20.14
N ALA A 87 1.77 1.20 -19.40
CA ALA A 87 3.15 0.76 -19.23
C ALA A 87 3.36 0.14 -17.85
N VAL A 88 4.37 -0.69 -17.71
CA VAL A 88 4.72 -1.37 -16.44
C VAL A 88 6.16 -1.07 -16.10
N GLU A 89 6.43 -0.78 -14.83
CA GLU A 89 7.79 -0.68 -14.33
C GLU A 89 7.96 -1.44 -13.00
N PRO A 90 9.16 -1.91 -12.68
CA PRO A 90 9.45 -2.43 -11.36
C PRO A 90 9.31 -1.33 -10.31
N ALA A 91 8.57 -1.60 -9.24
CA ALA A 91 8.46 -0.65 -8.15
C ALA A 91 9.74 -0.61 -7.31
N PRO A 92 10.12 0.55 -6.77
CA PRO A 92 11.25 0.64 -5.87
C PRO A 92 10.95 -0.06 -4.55
N VAL A 93 12.00 -0.51 -3.84
CA VAL A 93 11.84 -1.19 -2.53
C VAL A 93 11.30 -0.20 -1.50
N SER A 94 10.10 -0.46 -1.00
CA SER A 94 9.42 0.40 -0.02
C SER A 94 8.58 -0.39 0.96
N ALA A 95 8.39 0.16 2.15
CA ALA A 95 7.44 -0.35 3.15
C ALA A 95 5.98 -0.34 2.64
N ARG A 96 5.67 0.54 1.68
CA ARG A 96 4.34 0.64 1.05
C ARG A 96 3.94 -0.61 0.28
N TYR A 97 4.92 -1.44 -0.10
CA TYR A 97 4.71 -2.69 -0.83
C TYR A 97 4.96 -3.93 0.02
N ALA A 98 4.83 -3.84 1.34
CA ALA A 98 4.99 -4.99 2.20
C ALA A 98 3.96 -6.09 1.88
N ASN A 99 4.42 -7.33 1.69
CA ASN A 99 3.56 -8.48 1.47
C ASN A 99 3.03 -9.00 2.81
N LEU A 100 1.92 -8.40 3.27
CA LEU A 100 1.32 -8.73 4.56
C LEU A 100 0.77 -10.17 4.62
N PRO A 101 0.06 -10.68 3.60
CA PRO A 101 -0.38 -12.08 3.58
C PRO A 101 0.77 -13.09 3.73
N LEU A 102 1.89 -12.85 3.06
CA LEU A 102 3.06 -13.72 3.18
C LEU A 102 3.72 -13.59 4.54
N ALA A 103 3.81 -12.38 5.07
CA ALA A 103 4.35 -12.13 6.41
C ALA A 103 3.55 -12.87 7.50
N ALA A 104 2.22 -12.81 7.43
CA ALA A 104 1.32 -13.55 8.31
C ALA A 104 1.55 -15.06 8.20
N LYS A 105 1.56 -15.58 6.97
CA LYS A 105 1.79 -17.01 6.70
C LYS A 105 3.14 -17.51 7.21
N TRP A 106 4.17 -16.64 7.15
CA TRP A 106 5.52 -16.94 7.59
C TRP A 106 5.81 -16.49 9.03
N ALA A 107 4.79 -16.15 9.83
CA ALA A 107 4.94 -15.78 11.23
C ALA A 107 5.80 -16.77 12.04
N PRO A 108 5.72 -18.12 11.84
CA PRO A 108 6.60 -19.06 12.53
C PRO A 108 8.09 -18.86 12.26
N MET A 109 8.46 -18.26 11.14
CA MET A 109 9.87 -18.01 10.79
C MET A 109 10.45 -16.76 11.46
N TRP A 110 9.66 -15.71 11.61
CA TRP A 110 10.16 -14.44 12.15
C TRP A 110 9.66 -14.14 13.59
N MET A 111 8.65 -14.87 14.06
CA MET A 111 8.13 -14.82 15.43
C MET A 111 7.97 -16.25 16.04
N PRO A 112 9.04 -17.04 16.13
CA PRO A 112 8.94 -18.47 16.43
C PRO A 112 8.40 -18.77 17.84
N LEU A 113 8.52 -17.84 18.80
CA LEU A 113 8.05 -18.05 20.18
C LEU A 113 6.55 -17.85 20.36
N ALA A 114 5.90 -17.09 19.48
CA ALA A 114 4.48 -16.78 19.57
C ALA A 114 3.88 -16.44 18.20
N PRO A 115 3.92 -17.37 17.22
CA PRO A 115 3.51 -17.11 15.85
C PRO A 115 2.03 -16.70 15.74
N SER A 116 1.18 -17.23 16.61
CA SER A 116 -0.26 -16.89 16.64
C SER A 116 -0.57 -15.42 16.97
N LEU A 117 0.41 -14.66 17.44
CA LEU A 117 0.25 -13.22 17.62
C LEU A 117 0.49 -12.41 16.32
N ALA A 118 0.95 -13.07 15.28
CA ALA A 118 1.37 -12.46 14.01
C ALA A 118 0.92 -13.24 12.76
N ASP A 119 -0.07 -14.10 12.89
CA ASP A 119 -0.67 -14.90 11.79
C ASP A 119 -1.88 -14.19 11.14
N ASP A 120 -2.23 -13.01 11.62
CA ASP A 120 -3.26 -12.17 11.04
C ASP A 120 -2.63 -11.14 10.08
N THR A 121 -3.11 -11.12 8.83
CA THR A 121 -2.68 -10.19 7.78
C THR A 121 -2.89 -8.72 8.18
N ASP A 122 -3.99 -8.42 8.89
CA ASP A 122 -4.31 -7.08 9.35
C ASP A 122 -3.74 -6.77 10.74
N GLY A 123 -3.08 -7.75 11.35
CA GLY A 123 -2.48 -7.67 12.67
C GLY A 123 -1.40 -6.58 12.76
N VAL A 124 -1.39 -5.84 13.88
CA VAL A 124 -0.42 -4.77 14.12
C VAL A 124 1.02 -5.28 14.10
N LEU A 125 1.28 -6.48 14.65
CA LEU A 125 2.62 -7.07 14.68
C LEU A 125 3.09 -7.48 13.29
N THR A 126 2.23 -8.14 12.51
CA THR A 126 2.48 -8.52 11.13
C THR A 126 2.82 -7.31 10.28
N ARG A 127 1.97 -6.29 10.33
CA ARG A 127 2.16 -5.04 9.60
C ARG A 127 3.46 -4.36 10.00
N ARG A 128 3.73 -4.20 11.30
CA ARG A 128 4.96 -3.55 11.77
C ARG A 128 6.23 -4.26 11.32
N TRP A 129 6.20 -5.59 11.41
CA TRP A 129 7.35 -6.39 10.99
C TRP A 129 7.56 -6.27 9.48
N ALA A 130 6.52 -6.52 8.68
CA ALA A 130 6.61 -6.53 7.22
C ALA A 130 6.98 -5.16 6.64
N GLU A 131 6.34 -4.09 7.10
CA GLU A 131 6.65 -2.71 6.69
C GLU A 131 8.05 -2.29 7.16
N GLY A 132 8.41 -2.61 8.41
CA GLY A 132 9.72 -2.28 8.96
C GLY A 132 10.88 -2.94 8.21
N HIS A 133 10.67 -4.14 7.68
CA HIS A 133 11.65 -4.89 6.90
C HIS A 133 11.47 -4.71 5.38
N ARG A 134 10.50 -3.92 4.94
CA ARG A 134 10.15 -3.76 3.51
C ARG A 134 9.95 -5.11 2.83
N PHE A 135 9.26 -6.01 3.54
CA PHE A 135 9.13 -7.41 3.16
C PHE A 135 8.15 -7.57 2.00
N ASN A 136 8.67 -7.73 0.79
CA ASN A 136 7.91 -7.88 -0.44
C ASN A 136 8.26 -9.16 -1.24
N ALA A 137 8.70 -10.20 -0.55
CA ALA A 137 9.06 -11.46 -1.19
C ALA A 137 7.89 -12.04 -2.01
N THR A 138 8.24 -12.68 -3.14
CA THR A 138 7.29 -13.38 -4.02
C THR A 138 7.28 -14.85 -3.66
N ALA A 139 6.24 -15.31 -2.99
CA ALA A 139 6.07 -16.71 -2.60
C ALA A 139 4.61 -17.06 -2.31
N ASP A 140 4.33 -18.35 -2.25
CA ASP A 140 3.11 -18.97 -1.73
C ASP A 140 1.80 -18.47 -2.36
N GLY A 141 1.85 -17.95 -3.59
CA GLY A 141 0.66 -17.44 -4.29
C GLY A 141 0.06 -16.17 -3.68
N THR A 142 0.81 -15.40 -2.89
CA THR A 142 0.30 -14.24 -2.15
C THR A 142 0.33 -12.93 -2.93
N SER A 143 0.88 -12.90 -4.14
CA SER A 143 1.08 -11.66 -4.92
C SER A 143 -0.22 -10.88 -5.13
N LEU A 144 -1.25 -11.55 -5.65
CA LEU A 144 -2.52 -10.88 -5.92
C LEU A 144 -3.23 -10.51 -4.61
N ALA A 145 -3.24 -11.41 -3.63
CA ALA A 145 -3.84 -11.16 -2.32
C ALA A 145 -3.21 -9.94 -1.60
N ALA A 146 -1.91 -9.69 -1.83
CA ALA A 146 -1.21 -8.57 -1.22
C ALA A 146 -1.47 -7.23 -1.94
N TYR A 147 -1.64 -7.24 -3.26
CA TYR A 147 -1.48 -6.03 -4.06
C TYR A 147 -2.72 -5.63 -4.86
N GLU A 148 -3.70 -6.51 -5.05
CA GLU A 148 -4.93 -6.17 -5.77
C GLU A 148 -5.68 -5.00 -5.13
N ALA A 149 -6.05 -5.12 -3.86
CA ALA A 149 -6.86 -4.12 -3.19
C ALA A 149 -6.18 -2.73 -3.11
N PRO A 150 -4.89 -2.61 -2.72
CA PRO A 150 -4.24 -1.30 -2.68
C PRO A 150 -4.02 -0.70 -4.08
N ALA A 151 -3.73 -1.51 -5.12
CA ALA A 151 -3.60 -1.00 -6.49
C ALA A 151 -4.94 -0.50 -7.03
N ARG A 152 -6.02 -1.24 -6.79
CA ARG A 152 -7.39 -0.86 -7.14
C ARG A 152 -7.80 0.45 -6.45
N ALA A 153 -7.55 0.58 -5.15
CA ALA A 153 -7.85 1.80 -4.39
C ALA A 153 -7.10 3.02 -4.92
N ALA A 154 -5.83 2.86 -5.29
CA ALA A 154 -5.03 3.94 -5.87
C ALA A 154 -5.59 4.37 -7.24
N ALA A 155 -5.95 3.42 -8.10
CA ALA A 155 -6.54 3.69 -9.41
C ALA A 155 -7.91 4.37 -9.30
N ALA A 156 -8.79 3.91 -8.40
CA ALA A 156 -10.09 4.53 -8.13
C ALA A 156 -9.93 5.97 -7.63
N SER A 157 -8.96 6.20 -6.73
CA SER A 157 -8.66 7.55 -6.24
C SER A 157 -8.14 8.46 -7.35
N ALA A 158 -7.24 7.96 -8.21
CA ALA A 158 -6.74 8.69 -9.36
C ALA A 158 -7.88 9.05 -10.34
N ARG A 159 -8.76 8.08 -10.66
CA ARG A 159 -9.96 8.32 -11.48
C ARG A 159 -10.82 9.43 -10.90
N ALA A 160 -11.14 9.37 -9.61
CA ALA A 160 -11.95 10.39 -8.96
C ALA A 160 -11.32 11.78 -9.03
N MET A 161 -10.01 11.89 -8.83
CA MET A 161 -9.28 13.16 -8.95
C MET A 161 -9.28 13.71 -10.38
N LEU A 162 -9.11 12.85 -11.38
CA LEU A 162 -9.18 13.23 -12.79
C LEU A 162 -10.58 13.69 -13.19
N MET A 163 -11.62 12.97 -12.75
CA MET A 163 -13.01 13.37 -12.98
C MET A 163 -13.33 14.71 -12.33
N GLN A 164 -12.88 14.97 -11.11
CA GLN A 164 -13.04 16.26 -10.46
C GLN A 164 -12.31 17.39 -11.21
N ALA A 165 -11.10 17.12 -11.69
CA ALA A 165 -10.36 18.11 -12.47
C ALA A 165 -11.02 18.40 -13.84
N ALA A 166 -11.58 17.39 -14.50
CA ALA A 166 -12.36 17.54 -15.74
C ALA A 166 -13.64 18.35 -15.50
N ALA A 167 -14.38 18.00 -14.44
CA ALA A 167 -15.61 18.69 -14.04
C ALA A 167 -15.37 20.19 -13.79
N ALA A 168 -14.31 20.50 -13.04
CA ALA A 168 -13.91 21.90 -12.79
C ALA A 168 -13.50 22.63 -14.08
N ARG A 169 -12.89 21.95 -15.06
CA ARG A 169 -12.48 22.54 -16.32
C ARG A 169 -13.64 22.80 -17.28
N TRP A 170 -14.66 21.92 -17.24
CA TRP A 170 -15.83 22.01 -18.13
C TRP A 170 -17.04 22.71 -17.50
N ASP A 171 -16.93 23.12 -16.24
CA ASP A 171 -18.01 23.75 -15.46
C ASP A 171 -19.27 22.88 -15.39
N VAL A 172 -19.07 21.59 -15.12
CA VAL A 172 -20.13 20.60 -14.94
C VAL A 172 -19.99 19.92 -13.57
N VAL A 173 -21.01 19.18 -13.13
CA VAL A 173 -20.91 18.37 -11.91
C VAL A 173 -20.08 17.11 -12.19
N TRP A 174 -19.31 16.67 -11.21
CA TRP A 174 -18.35 15.58 -11.41
C TRP A 174 -19.02 14.24 -11.73
N GLU A 175 -20.27 14.05 -11.32
CA GLU A 175 -21.11 12.88 -11.63
C GLU A 175 -21.49 12.77 -13.12
N GLU A 176 -21.38 13.85 -13.88
CA GLU A 176 -21.59 13.84 -15.34
C GLU A 176 -20.32 13.46 -16.11
N CYS A 177 -19.18 13.37 -15.40
CA CYS A 177 -17.92 12.96 -16.02
C CYS A 177 -17.80 11.43 -16.01
N GLU A 178 -17.42 10.85 -17.11
CA GLU A 178 -17.17 9.42 -17.24
C GLU A 178 -15.82 9.16 -17.95
N ALA A 179 -15.05 8.20 -17.46
CA ALA A 179 -13.81 7.79 -18.08
C ALA A 179 -14.08 6.60 -19.01
N HIS A 180 -13.76 6.77 -20.29
CA HIS A 180 -13.79 5.72 -21.30
C HIS A 180 -12.40 5.57 -21.90
N GLY A 181 -11.84 4.34 -21.84
CA GLY A 181 -10.57 3.97 -22.45
C GLY A 181 -10.72 3.12 -23.71
#